data_ad062b75546351a85bfcfe86195d6bcd
#
_entry.id   ad062b75546351a85bfcfe86195d6bcd
#
_cell.length_a   1.000
_cell.length_b   1.000
_cell.length_c   1.000
_cell.angle_alpha   90.00
_cell.angle_beta   90.00
_cell.angle_gamma   90.00
#
_symmetry.space_group_name_H-M   'P 1'
#
loop_
_entity.id
_entity.type
_entity.pdbx_description
1 polymer ?
#
loop_
_entity_poly.entity_id
_entity_poly.type
_entity_poly.pdbx_seq_one_letter_code
_entity_poly.pdbx_strand_id
1 'polypeptide(L)'
;MSRIIISVGAIAVVCVVALMFAALPDQLILFPTTNAIKTQGAVRRMITFENGTLEIWTARSRLAQQRGRPEAYVLRFYGNADRADRWVALEAEMWNQRAVELWGVNYPGFGGSTGPARLKRIAPAALTAFDALRSEAGASPIVIFAASIGTTPALYIATQRPVAGLVLHNPPALRQLILYQHGWWNLWLLAGPVAAQIPRELDSVSNAKAVHAPAIFLLAERDEIVAPHFQHLVVNAYAGEKRIIHLRGAHHNDPIEGAALTELYGGLDWLLPRSANR
;
A
#
# COMPACT_ATOMS: atom_id res chain seq x y z
N MET A 1 -53.68 -9.37 -3.61
CA MET A 1 -52.67 -8.70 -4.47
C MET A 1 -51.90 -7.59 -3.74
N SER A 2 -52.54 -6.68 -2.98
CA SER A 2 -51.81 -5.56 -2.31
C SER A 2 -50.67 -5.98 -1.37
N ARG A 3 -50.84 -7.02 -0.54
CA ARG A 3 -49.82 -7.47 0.41
C ARG A 3 -48.55 -8.04 -0.31
N ILE A 4 -48.72 -8.72 -1.45
CA ILE A 4 -47.62 -9.26 -2.24
C ILE A 4 -46.81 -8.12 -2.90
N ILE A 5 -47.51 -7.10 -3.43
CA ILE A 5 -46.87 -5.94 -4.06
C ILE A 5 -46.06 -5.13 -3.03
N ILE A 6 -46.60 -4.95 -1.80
CA ILE A 6 -45.90 -4.26 -0.70
C ILE A 6 -44.66 -5.06 -0.28
N SER A 7 -44.77 -6.39 -0.21
CA SER A 7 -43.61 -7.24 0.16
C SER A 7 -42.50 -7.23 -0.91
N VAL A 8 -42.87 -7.26 -2.18
CA VAL A 8 -41.90 -7.17 -3.29
C VAL A 8 -41.21 -5.81 -3.31
N GLY A 9 -41.96 -4.73 -3.11
CA GLY A 9 -41.41 -3.38 -3.02
C GLY A 9 -40.42 -3.22 -1.84
N ALA A 10 -40.78 -3.75 -0.67
CA ALA A 10 -39.92 -3.71 0.51
C ALA A 10 -38.64 -4.52 0.30
N ILE A 11 -38.71 -5.70 -0.32
CA ILE A 11 -37.51 -6.51 -0.66
C ILE A 11 -36.62 -5.77 -1.67
N ALA A 12 -37.22 -5.17 -2.69
CA ALA A 12 -36.47 -4.40 -3.68
C ALA A 12 -35.71 -3.22 -3.04
N VAL A 13 -36.38 -2.47 -2.15
CA VAL A 13 -35.73 -1.38 -1.39
C VAL A 13 -34.60 -1.90 -0.52
N VAL A 14 -34.79 -3.00 0.20
CA VAL A 14 -33.76 -3.63 1.03
C VAL A 14 -32.56 -4.09 0.17
N CYS A 15 -32.80 -4.68 -1.00
CA CYS A 15 -31.76 -5.09 -1.93
C CYS A 15 -30.99 -3.89 -2.48
N VAL A 16 -31.66 -2.81 -2.87
CA VAL A 16 -31.02 -1.58 -3.36
C VAL A 16 -30.16 -0.96 -2.25
N VAL A 17 -30.70 -0.83 -1.04
CA VAL A 17 -29.95 -0.32 0.12
C VAL A 17 -28.73 -1.22 0.40
N ALA A 18 -28.91 -2.54 0.41
CA ALA A 18 -27.79 -3.47 0.61
C ALA A 18 -26.72 -3.35 -0.47
N LEU A 19 -27.13 -3.18 -1.74
CA LEU A 19 -26.18 -2.96 -2.86
C LEU A 19 -25.46 -1.63 -2.75
N MET A 20 -26.14 -0.55 -2.37
CA MET A 20 -25.52 0.74 -2.11
C MET A 20 -24.51 0.66 -0.97
N PHE A 21 -24.87 -0.02 0.12
CA PHE A 21 -23.94 -0.26 1.24
C PHE A 21 -22.76 -1.16 0.88
N ALA A 22 -22.93 -2.14 0.00
CA ALA A 22 -21.86 -3.04 -0.44
C ALA A 22 -20.76 -2.34 -1.24
N ALA A 23 -21.05 -1.24 -1.95
CA ALA A 23 -20.07 -0.45 -2.70
C ALA A 23 -19.56 0.78 -1.92
N LEU A 24 -20.22 1.14 -0.84
CA LEU A 24 -19.94 2.35 -0.08
C LEU A 24 -18.49 2.43 0.47
N PRO A 25 -17.91 1.35 1.04
CA PRO A 25 -16.53 1.39 1.50
C PRO A 25 -15.54 1.73 0.39
N ASP A 26 -15.71 1.14 -0.79
CA ASP A 26 -14.83 1.39 -1.93
C ASP A 26 -14.84 2.87 -2.33
N GLN A 27 -16.01 3.49 -2.38
CA GLN A 27 -16.20 4.90 -2.78
C GLN A 27 -15.73 5.89 -1.71
N LEU A 28 -15.85 5.53 -0.44
CA LEU A 28 -15.43 6.40 0.68
C LEU A 28 -13.93 6.35 0.94
N ILE A 29 -13.28 5.24 0.58
CA ILE A 29 -11.87 4.99 0.93
C ILE A 29 -10.96 5.15 -0.28
N LEU A 30 -11.40 4.80 -1.50
CA LEU A 30 -10.56 4.81 -2.68
C LEU A 30 -10.87 5.99 -3.60
N PHE A 31 -9.83 6.75 -3.93
CA PHE A 31 -9.91 7.92 -4.83
C PHE A 31 -9.07 7.68 -6.09
N PRO A 32 -9.53 6.82 -7.02
CA PRO A 32 -8.77 6.47 -8.22
C PRO A 32 -8.60 7.68 -9.14
N THR A 33 -7.38 7.85 -9.66
CA THR A 33 -7.05 8.83 -10.68
C THR A 33 -6.57 8.12 -11.94
N THR A 34 -7.10 8.49 -13.12
CA THR A 34 -6.83 7.82 -14.41
C THR A 34 -6.32 8.76 -15.49
N ASN A 35 -6.24 10.07 -15.22
CA ASN A 35 -5.69 11.06 -16.16
C ASN A 35 -4.25 10.69 -16.54
N ALA A 36 -3.90 10.87 -17.83
CA ALA A 36 -2.56 10.60 -18.32
C ALA A 36 -1.52 11.50 -17.63
N ILE A 37 -0.42 10.91 -17.17
CA ILE A 37 0.73 11.62 -16.60
C ILE A 37 1.91 11.39 -17.54
N LYS A 38 2.62 12.48 -17.90
CA LYS A 38 3.88 12.39 -18.64
C LYS A 38 4.97 11.91 -17.69
N THR A 39 5.38 10.67 -17.84
CA THR A 39 6.42 10.05 -17.00
C THR A 39 7.71 9.98 -17.81
N GLN A 40 8.81 10.48 -17.22
CA GLN A 40 10.15 10.37 -17.79
C GLN A 40 11.02 9.52 -16.83
N GLY A 41 11.97 8.76 -17.39
CA GLY A 41 12.89 7.95 -16.59
C GLY A 41 12.30 6.66 -16.00
N ALA A 42 11.06 6.31 -16.37
CA ALA A 42 10.43 5.05 -15.98
C ALA A 42 9.88 4.29 -17.18
N VAL A 43 9.78 2.98 -17.05
CA VAL A 43 9.27 2.07 -18.07
C VAL A 43 7.93 1.51 -17.61
N ARG A 44 6.92 1.62 -18.49
CA ARG A 44 5.60 1.06 -18.26
C ARG A 44 5.59 -0.43 -18.60
N ARG A 45 5.03 -1.24 -17.71
CA ARG A 45 4.78 -2.67 -17.92
C ARG A 45 3.32 -2.99 -17.63
N MET A 46 2.75 -3.92 -18.36
CA MET A 46 1.40 -4.43 -18.11
C MET A 46 1.51 -5.92 -17.78
N ILE A 47 0.97 -6.32 -16.64
CA ILE A 47 0.93 -7.73 -16.23
C ILE A 47 -0.52 -8.22 -16.18
N THR A 48 -0.76 -9.48 -16.48
CA THR A 48 -2.11 -10.06 -16.44
C THR A 48 -2.64 -10.12 -15.00
N PHE A 49 -3.86 -9.67 -14.81
CA PHE A 49 -4.57 -9.75 -13.54
C PHE A 49 -6.06 -9.95 -13.78
N GLU A 50 -6.61 -11.04 -13.27
CA GLU A 50 -8.01 -11.46 -13.51
C GLU A 50 -8.33 -11.42 -15.04
N ASN A 51 -9.40 -10.73 -15.43
CA ASN A 51 -9.81 -10.56 -16.84
C ASN A 51 -9.23 -9.28 -17.47
N GLY A 52 -8.14 -8.75 -16.93
CA GLY A 52 -7.52 -7.52 -17.38
C GLY A 52 -6.04 -7.44 -17.05
N THR A 53 -5.55 -6.25 -16.78
CA THR A 53 -4.14 -5.98 -16.55
C THR A 53 -3.90 -5.04 -15.38
N LEU A 54 -2.76 -5.22 -14.72
CA LEU A 54 -2.19 -4.23 -13.80
C LEU A 54 -1.08 -3.45 -14.49
N GLU A 55 -1.09 -2.16 -14.29
CA GLU A 55 -0.04 -1.27 -14.72
C GLU A 55 1.05 -1.19 -13.65
N ILE A 56 2.26 -1.52 -14.06
CA ILE A 56 3.47 -1.43 -13.25
C ILE A 56 4.39 -0.42 -13.93
N TRP A 57 4.97 0.46 -13.15
CA TRP A 57 6.01 1.38 -13.61
C TRP A 57 7.34 1.02 -12.97
N THR A 58 8.38 0.87 -13.77
CA THR A 58 9.70 0.45 -13.28
C THR A 58 10.75 1.53 -13.53
N ALA A 59 11.64 1.74 -12.56
CA ALA A 59 12.77 2.63 -12.69
C ALA A 59 13.99 2.05 -11.97
N ARG A 60 15.18 2.22 -12.57
CA ARG A 60 16.46 1.79 -11.98
C ARG A 60 17.15 2.94 -11.32
N SER A 61 17.72 2.71 -10.16
CA SER A 61 18.68 3.62 -9.54
C SER A 61 19.88 3.85 -10.44
N ARG A 62 20.56 4.97 -10.26
CA ARG A 62 21.78 5.30 -11.03
C ARG A 62 22.83 4.18 -10.96
N LEU A 63 23.04 3.61 -9.78
CA LEU A 63 24.01 2.53 -9.61
C LEU A 63 23.60 1.25 -10.35
N ALA A 64 22.30 0.91 -10.37
CA ALA A 64 21.80 -0.24 -11.14
C ALA A 64 21.96 -0.01 -12.65
N GLN A 65 21.77 1.22 -13.14
CA GLN A 65 22.01 1.58 -14.54
C GLN A 65 23.49 1.43 -14.89
N GLN A 66 24.40 1.94 -14.05
CA GLN A 66 25.84 1.82 -14.25
C GLN A 66 26.36 0.38 -14.25
N ARG A 67 25.76 -0.48 -13.40
CA ARG A 67 26.12 -1.91 -13.32
C ARG A 67 25.43 -2.78 -14.37
N GLY A 68 24.48 -2.21 -15.12
CA GLY A 68 23.66 -2.92 -16.10
C GLY A 68 22.62 -3.87 -15.49
N ARG A 69 22.61 -4.04 -14.17
CA ARG A 69 21.66 -4.91 -13.45
C ARG A 69 21.39 -4.41 -12.03
N PRO A 70 20.17 -4.65 -11.49
CA PRO A 70 19.90 -4.48 -10.08
C PRO A 70 20.46 -5.64 -9.24
N GLU A 71 20.78 -5.37 -7.99
CA GLU A 71 21.18 -6.36 -6.97
C GLU A 71 20.04 -6.64 -5.98
N ALA A 72 19.09 -5.73 -5.90
CA ALA A 72 17.87 -5.86 -5.12
C ALA A 72 16.69 -5.18 -5.84
N TYR A 73 15.49 -5.51 -5.42
CA TYR A 73 14.27 -4.95 -5.98
C TYR A 73 13.43 -4.31 -4.89
N VAL A 74 12.70 -3.26 -5.26
CA VAL A 74 11.75 -2.58 -4.37
C VAL A 74 10.36 -2.63 -4.98
N LEU A 75 9.44 -3.34 -4.33
CA LEU A 75 8.03 -3.30 -4.69
C LEU A 75 7.38 -2.11 -3.97
N ARG A 76 6.84 -1.17 -4.74
CA ARG A 76 6.35 0.10 -4.22
C ARG A 76 4.82 0.17 -4.29
N PHE A 77 4.18 0.37 -3.13
CA PHE A 77 2.75 0.63 -3.01
C PHE A 77 2.52 2.06 -2.51
N TYR A 78 1.73 2.79 -3.25
CA TYR A 78 1.44 4.20 -2.98
C TYR A 78 0.22 4.38 -2.09
N GLY A 79 0.07 5.60 -1.57
CA GLY A 79 -1.10 6.02 -0.83
C GLY A 79 -2.34 6.16 -1.71
N ASN A 80 -3.45 6.49 -1.07
CA ASN A 80 -4.71 6.76 -1.77
C ASN A 80 -4.58 8.02 -2.66
N ALA A 81 -5.26 8.02 -3.79
CA ALA A 81 -5.18 9.05 -4.82
C ALA A 81 -3.81 9.24 -5.50
N ASP A 82 -2.82 8.42 -5.14
CA ASP A 82 -1.48 8.49 -5.70
C ASP A 82 -1.16 7.33 -6.63
N ARG A 83 -0.09 7.46 -7.45
CA ARG A 83 0.20 6.54 -8.56
C ARG A 83 1.70 6.40 -8.82
N ALA A 84 2.05 5.22 -9.33
CA ALA A 84 3.43 4.85 -9.65
C ALA A 84 4.05 5.72 -10.75
N ASP A 85 3.29 6.06 -11.78
CA ASP A 85 3.76 6.88 -12.91
C ASP A 85 4.12 8.31 -12.52
N ARG A 86 3.67 8.77 -11.34
CA ARG A 86 4.04 10.09 -10.79
C ARG A 86 5.40 10.05 -10.09
N TRP A 87 5.72 8.99 -9.37
CA TRP A 87 6.79 9.03 -8.37
C TRP A 87 7.94 8.07 -8.61
N VAL A 88 7.73 6.91 -9.27
CA VAL A 88 8.70 5.83 -9.30
C VAL A 88 10.08 6.26 -9.82
N ALA A 89 10.14 7.15 -10.81
CA ALA A 89 11.39 7.64 -11.38
C ALA A 89 12.15 8.53 -10.38
N LEU A 90 11.44 9.44 -9.69
CA LEU A 90 12.03 10.30 -8.65
C LEU A 90 12.46 9.47 -7.44
N GLU A 91 11.64 8.52 -7.02
CA GLU A 91 11.98 7.64 -5.91
C GLU A 91 13.19 6.76 -6.22
N ALA A 92 13.43 6.37 -7.49
CA ALA A 92 14.62 5.64 -7.87
C ALA A 92 15.93 6.41 -7.57
N GLU A 93 15.87 7.75 -7.55
CA GLU A 93 17.02 8.59 -7.19
C GLU A 93 17.38 8.50 -5.70
N MET A 94 16.39 8.26 -4.82
CA MET A 94 16.63 8.02 -3.38
C MET A 94 17.51 6.77 -3.14
N TRP A 95 17.53 5.85 -4.10
CA TRP A 95 18.29 4.60 -4.02
C TRP A 95 19.65 4.66 -4.71
N ASN A 96 20.15 5.84 -5.08
CA ASN A 96 21.36 6.00 -5.89
C ASN A 96 22.65 5.39 -5.30
N GLN A 97 22.67 5.11 -3.99
CA GLN A 97 23.77 4.41 -3.33
C GLN A 97 23.65 2.87 -3.40
N ARG A 98 22.58 2.34 -4.01
CA ARG A 98 22.26 0.91 -4.12
C ARG A 98 21.83 0.58 -5.54
N ALA A 99 22.25 -0.58 -6.03
CA ALA A 99 21.83 -1.06 -7.34
C ALA A 99 20.44 -1.71 -7.23
N VAL A 100 19.38 -0.90 -7.30
CA VAL A 100 18.01 -1.39 -7.18
C VAL A 100 17.16 -1.05 -8.40
N GLU A 101 16.14 -1.87 -8.64
CA GLU A 101 15.04 -1.56 -9.56
C GLU A 101 13.74 -1.47 -8.75
N LEU A 102 13.04 -0.35 -8.90
CA LEU A 102 11.73 -0.10 -8.28
C LEU A 102 10.64 -0.58 -9.22
N TRP A 103 9.64 -1.22 -8.64
CA TRP A 103 8.39 -1.63 -9.29
C TRP A 103 7.23 -0.96 -8.58
N GLY A 104 6.76 0.15 -9.12
CA GLY A 104 5.59 0.87 -8.61
C GLY A 104 4.31 0.27 -9.18
N VAL A 105 3.35 -0.02 -8.32
CA VAL A 105 2.09 -0.67 -8.67
C VAL A 105 0.96 0.35 -8.69
N ASN A 106 0.23 0.44 -9.80
CA ASN A 106 -1.07 1.09 -9.85
C ASN A 106 -2.16 0.06 -9.55
N TYR A 107 -2.96 0.31 -8.51
CA TYR A 107 -4.06 -0.59 -8.13
C TYR A 107 -5.12 -0.70 -9.24
N PRO A 108 -5.95 -1.77 -9.26
CA PRO A 108 -7.09 -1.85 -10.16
C PRO A 108 -7.94 -0.58 -10.12
N GLY A 109 -8.19 0.02 -11.29
CA GLY A 109 -8.90 1.29 -11.43
C GLY A 109 -8.05 2.55 -11.26
N PHE A 110 -6.75 2.43 -10.93
CA PHE A 110 -5.81 3.55 -10.89
C PHE A 110 -4.91 3.53 -12.12
N GLY A 111 -4.55 4.71 -12.64
CA GLY A 111 -3.70 4.84 -13.83
C GLY A 111 -4.29 4.08 -15.01
N GLY A 112 -3.47 3.23 -15.62
CA GLY A 112 -3.86 2.34 -16.72
C GLY A 112 -4.25 0.92 -16.29
N SER A 113 -4.37 0.65 -14.99
CA SER A 113 -4.81 -0.67 -14.47
C SER A 113 -6.29 -0.88 -14.72
N THR A 114 -6.64 -2.08 -15.22
CA THR A 114 -8.01 -2.43 -15.61
C THR A 114 -8.93 -2.66 -14.41
N GLY A 115 -10.18 -2.30 -14.57
CA GLY A 115 -11.30 -2.64 -13.71
C GLY A 115 -11.62 -1.59 -12.66
N PRO A 116 -12.65 -1.82 -11.83
CA PRO A 116 -13.03 -0.86 -10.82
C PRO A 116 -12.05 -0.88 -9.65
N ALA A 117 -11.83 0.29 -9.03
CA ALA A 117 -11.17 0.41 -7.74
C ALA A 117 -12.06 -0.21 -6.66
N ARG A 118 -11.59 -1.30 -6.06
CA ARG A 118 -12.28 -2.01 -4.98
C ARG A 118 -11.29 -2.53 -3.96
N LEU A 119 -11.60 -2.36 -2.68
CA LEU A 119 -10.76 -2.81 -1.57
C LEU A 119 -10.42 -4.30 -1.67
N LYS A 120 -11.41 -5.14 -2.02
CA LYS A 120 -11.23 -6.59 -2.19
C LYS A 120 -10.27 -7.00 -3.31
N ARG A 121 -9.95 -6.08 -4.24
CA ARG A 121 -9.01 -6.34 -5.35
C ARG A 121 -7.59 -5.91 -5.04
N ILE A 122 -7.35 -5.11 -3.99
CA ILE A 122 -6.03 -4.58 -3.67
C ILE A 122 -5.05 -5.71 -3.30
N ALA A 123 -5.42 -6.56 -2.36
CA ALA A 123 -4.52 -7.62 -1.89
C ALA A 123 -4.21 -8.69 -2.98
N PRO A 124 -5.19 -9.20 -3.76
CA PRO A 124 -4.90 -10.07 -4.89
C PRO A 124 -4.01 -9.42 -5.95
N ALA A 125 -4.25 -8.14 -6.29
CA ALA A 125 -3.44 -7.39 -7.24
C ALA A 125 -1.99 -7.22 -6.73
N ALA A 126 -1.83 -6.93 -5.45
CA ALA A 126 -0.52 -6.77 -4.82
C ALA A 126 0.27 -8.09 -4.80
N LEU A 127 -0.39 -9.23 -4.52
CA LEU A 127 0.24 -10.56 -4.64
C LEU A 127 0.65 -10.87 -6.08
N THR A 128 -0.21 -10.60 -7.05
CA THR A 128 0.11 -10.79 -8.47
C THR A 128 1.33 -9.96 -8.88
N ALA A 129 1.39 -8.70 -8.45
CA ALA A 129 2.55 -7.83 -8.70
C ALA A 129 3.83 -8.37 -8.03
N PHE A 130 3.73 -8.86 -6.78
CA PHE A 130 4.86 -9.47 -6.09
C PHE A 130 5.35 -10.74 -6.80
N ASP A 131 4.45 -11.64 -7.19
CA ASP A 131 4.80 -12.90 -7.84
C ASP A 131 5.44 -12.66 -9.23
N ALA A 132 4.95 -11.67 -9.98
CA ALA A 132 5.59 -11.22 -11.22
C ALA A 132 6.99 -10.66 -10.97
N LEU A 133 7.15 -9.81 -9.95
CA LEU A 133 8.46 -9.28 -9.56
C LEU A 133 9.39 -10.40 -9.08
N ARG A 134 8.92 -11.37 -8.30
CA ARG A 134 9.72 -12.51 -7.84
C ARG A 134 10.23 -13.35 -9.01
N SER A 135 9.43 -13.53 -10.03
CA SER A 135 9.84 -14.22 -11.27
C SER A 135 10.98 -13.49 -11.99
N GLU A 136 10.93 -12.15 -12.05
CA GLU A 136 11.98 -11.30 -12.63
C GLU A 136 13.24 -11.26 -11.74
N ALA A 137 13.05 -11.11 -10.43
CA ALA A 137 14.13 -10.93 -9.46
C ALA A 137 14.93 -12.22 -9.18
N GLY A 138 14.37 -13.40 -9.47
CA GLY A 138 14.99 -14.68 -9.15
C GLY A 138 15.28 -14.80 -7.65
N ALA A 139 16.55 -14.97 -7.28
CA ALA A 139 17.01 -15.05 -5.88
C ALA A 139 17.33 -13.70 -5.24
N SER A 140 17.30 -12.59 -6.01
CA SER A 140 17.61 -11.26 -5.47
C SER A 140 16.64 -10.84 -4.38
N PRO A 141 17.08 -10.10 -3.36
CA PRO A 141 16.20 -9.64 -2.28
C PRO A 141 15.14 -8.66 -2.80
N ILE A 142 13.91 -8.80 -2.29
CA ILE A 142 12.82 -7.87 -2.52
C ILE A 142 12.47 -7.19 -1.19
N VAL A 143 12.53 -5.87 -1.17
CA VAL A 143 11.98 -5.02 -0.10
C VAL A 143 10.65 -4.45 -0.57
N ILE A 144 9.66 -4.36 0.31
CA ILE A 144 8.42 -3.66 0.01
C ILE A 144 8.47 -2.29 0.67
N PHE A 145 8.33 -1.23 -0.11
CA PHE A 145 8.16 0.13 0.39
C PHE A 145 6.71 0.57 0.15
N ALA A 146 6.00 0.88 1.21
CA ALA A 146 4.59 1.18 1.14
C ALA A 146 4.23 2.42 1.98
N ALA A 147 3.27 3.21 1.50
CA ALA A 147 2.79 4.40 2.19
C ALA A 147 1.27 4.36 2.40
N SER A 148 0.81 4.84 3.55
CA SER A 148 -0.62 4.99 3.88
C SER A 148 -1.38 3.68 3.63
N ILE A 149 -2.49 3.70 2.89
CA ILE A 149 -3.27 2.51 2.55
C ILE A 149 -2.43 1.42 1.88
N GLY A 150 -1.35 1.78 1.17
CA GLY A 150 -0.44 0.83 0.54
C GLY A 150 0.27 -0.09 1.53
N THR A 151 0.39 0.29 2.79
CA THR A 151 0.98 -0.55 3.83
C THR A 151 0.11 -1.77 4.17
N THR A 152 -1.20 -1.70 3.90
CA THR A 152 -2.12 -2.81 4.18
C THR A 152 -1.82 -4.04 3.32
N PRO A 153 -1.73 -3.95 1.96
CA PRO A 153 -1.33 -5.09 1.15
C PRO A 153 0.15 -5.46 1.33
N ALA A 154 1.02 -4.52 1.68
CA ALA A 154 2.42 -4.82 1.98
C ALA A 154 2.56 -5.79 3.15
N LEU A 155 1.85 -5.52 4.26
CA LEU A 155 1.78 -6.41 5.41
C LEU A 155 1.18 -7.77 5.04
N TYR A 156 0.11 -7.78 4.25
CA TYR A 156 -0.50 -9.04 3.79
C TYR A 156 0.46 -9.88 2.94
N ILE A 157 1.17 -9.27 1.98
CA ILE A 157 2.19 -9.98 1.19
C ILE A 157 3.22 -10.63 2.11
N ALA A 158 3.72 -9.89 3.11
CA ALA A 158 4.73 -10.40 4.03
C ALA A 158 4.25 -11.57 4.92
N THR A 159 2.92 -11.77 5.06
CA THR A 159 2.36 -12.99 5.68
C THR A 159 2.30 -14.17 4.71
N GLN A 160 2.35 -13.93 3.40
CA GLN A 160 2.13 -14.94 2.35
C GLN A 160 3.40 -15.30 1.58
N ARG A 161 4.42 -14.42 1.59
CA ARG A 161 5.62 -14.53 0.75
C ARG A 161 6.85 -14.07 1.53
N PRO A 162 8.01 -14.69 1.26
CA PRO A 162 9.27 -14.23 1.83
C PRO A 162 9.67 -12.88 1.23
N VAL A 163 9.88 -11.88 2.10
CA VAL A 163 10.39 -10.56 1.76
C VAL A 163 11.68 -10.30 2.53
N ALA A 164 12.61 -9.53 1.96
CA ALA A 164 13.85 -9.15 2.62
C ALA A 164 13.60 -8.13 3.76
N GLY A 165 12.55 -7.34 3.63
CA GLY A 165 12.13 -6.37 4.63
C GLY A 165 11.01 -5.46 4.14
N LEU A 166 10.54 -4.62 5.04
CA LEU A 166 9.45 -3.67 4.80
C LEU A 166 9.87 -2.26 5.20
N VAL A 167 9.44 -1.26 4.42
CA VAL A 167 9.41 0.14 4.81
C VAL A 167 7.96 0.59 4.79
N LEU A 168 7.42 0.93 5.95
CA LEU A 168 6.01 1.23 6.15
C LEU A 168 5.85 2.68 6.61
N HIS A 169 5.35 3.54 5.71
CA HIS A 169 5.16 4.96 5.94
C HIS A 169 3.70 5.25 6.30
N ASN A 170 3.46 5.80 7.50
CA ASN A 170 2.15 6.17 8.03
C ASN A 170 1.10 5.02 7.93
N PRO A 171 1.37 3.82 8.49
CA PRO A 171 0.51 2.66 8.32
C PRO A 171 -0.83 2.83 9.05
N PRO A 172 -1.99 2.78 8.36
CA PRO A 172 -3.28 2.88 9.00
C PRO A 172 -3.71 1.56 9.66
N ALA A 173 -4.22 1.62 10.87
CA ALA A 173 -5.11 0.62 11.41
C ALA A 173 -6.51 0.85 10.80
N LEU A 174 -6.70 0.48 9.51
CA LEU A 174 -7.77 0.96 8.64
C LEU A 174 -9.17 0.78 9.22
N ARG A 175 -9.46 -0.40 9.80
CA ARG A 175 -10.77 -0.69 10.40
C ARG A 175 -11.04 0.18 11.61
N GLN A 176 -10.04 0.34 12.50
CA GLN A 176 -10.14 1.15 13.71
C GLN A 176 -10.23 2.64 13.37
N LEU A 177 -9.47 3.08 12.37
CA LEU A 177 -9.50 4.44 11.84
C LEU A 177 -10.92 4.83 11.39
N ILE A 178 -11.59 3.97 10.59
CA ILE A 178 -12.95 4.21 10.10
C ILE A 178 -13.93 4.29 11.27
N LEU A 179 -13.86 3.35 12.21
CA LEU A 179 -14.76 3.32 13.38
C LEU A 179 -14.61 4.57 14.24
N TYR A 180 -13.39 5.05 14.44
CA TYR A 180 -13.12 6.21 15.26
C TYR A 180 -13.48 7.53 14.58
N GLN A 181 -13.00 7.75 13.35
CA GLN A 181 -13.23 9.02 12.64
C GLN A 181 -14.67 9.24 12.22
N HIS A 182 -15.41 8.15 11.93
CA HIS A 182 -16.72 8.23 11.33
C HIS A 182 -17.84 7.62 12.20
N GLY A 183 -17.49 7.00 13.36
CA GLY A 183 -18.48 6.28 14.17
C GLY A 183 -19.31 7.16 15.07
N TRP A 184 -18.70 8.08 15.78
CA TRP A 184 -19.31 8.81 16.90
C TRP A 184 -20.50 9.71 16.49
N TRP A 185 -20.42 10.41 15.33
CA TRP A 185 -21.47 11.31 14.88
C TRP A 185 -22.69 10.61 14.27
N ASN A 186 -22.56 9.35 13.88
CA ASN A 186 -23.65 8.54 13.34
C ASN A 186 -23.97 7.31 14.20
N LEU A 187 -23.53 7.30 15.46
CA LEU A 187 -23.71 6.19 16.40
C LEU A 187 -23.29 4.83 15.82
N TRP A 188 -22.22 4.84 15.00
CA TRP A 188 -21.71 3.67 14.29
C TRP A 188 -22.67 2.98 13.30
N LEU A 189 -23.84 3.56 13.04
CA LEU A 189 -24.81 2.99 12.11
C LEU A 189 -24.30 2.89 10.67
N LEU A 190 -23.40 3.80 10.25
CA LEU A 190 -22.73 3.76 8.96
C LEU A 190 -21.29 3.24 9.08
N ALA A 191 -20.52 3.73 10.02
CA ALA A 191 -19.11 3.36 10.16
C ALA A 191 -18.92 1.88 10.54
N GLY A 192 -19.81 1.31 11.34
CA GLY A 192 -19.78 -0.11 11.69
C GLY A 192 -19.88 -1.04 10.46
N PRO A 193 -20.92 -0.94 9.64
CA PRO A 193 -21.06 -1.69 8.40
C PRO A 193 -19.91 -1.46 7.41
N VAL A 194 -19.40 -0.22 7.26
CA VAL A 194 -18.25 0.09 6.40
C VAL A 194 -17.00 -0.61 6.91
N ALA A 195 -16.67 -0.48 8.19
CA ALA A 195 -15.52 -1.11 8.80
C ALA A 195 -15.59 -2.66 8.76
N ALA A 196 -16.80 -3.23 8.88
CA ALA A 196 -17.02 -4.67 8.78
C ALA A 196 -16.76 -5.23 7.38
N GLN A 197 -16.88 -4.40 6.34
CA GLN A 197 -16.65 -4.77 4.94
C GLN A 197 -15.18 -4.63 4.52
N ILE A 198 -14.30 -4.12 5.37
CA ILE A 198 -12.85 -4.10 5.08
C ILE A 198 -12.38 -5.55 4.97
N PRO A 199 -11.79 -5.95 3.84
CA PRO A 199 -11.26 -7.30 3.64
C PRO A 199 -10.26 -7.66 4.74
N ARG A 200 -10.24 -8.93 5.16
CA ARG A 200 -9.29 -9.41 6.18
C ARG A 200 -7.84 -9.25 5.74
N GLU A 201 -7.61 -9.37 4.46
CA GLU A 201 -6.31 -9.17 3.81
C GLU A 201 -5.76 -7.74 4.02
N LEU A 202 -6.63 -6.76 4.24
CA LEU A 202 -6.26 -5.37 4.49
C LEU A 202 -6.31 -4.98 5.98
N ASP A 203 -6.51 -5.94 6.88
CA ASP A 203 -6.42 -5.70 8.33
C ASP A 203 -4.97 -5.61 8.78
N SER A 204 -4.44 -4.38 8.80
CA SER A 204 -3.03 -4.10 9.11
C SER A 204 -2.62 -4.61 10.48
N VAL A 205 -3.49 -4.48 11.49
CA VAL A 205 -3.18 -4.90 12.87
C VAL A 205 -3.10 -6.43 12.96
N SER A 206 -4.02 -7.13 12.30
CA SER A 206 -4.03 -8.59 12.26
C SER A 206 -2.82 -9.13 11.51
N ASN A 207 -2.53 -8.56 10.32
CA ASN A 207 -1.39 -8.98 9.50
C ASN A 207 -0.05 -8.69 10.20
N ALA A 208 0.10 -7.53 10.85
CA ALA A 208 1.31 -7.16 11.58
C ALA A 208 1.72 -8.18 12.64
N LYS A 209 0.75 -8.82 13.31
CA LYS A 209 1.01 -9.88 14.31
C LYS A 209 1.63 -11.15 13.71
N ALA A 210 1.48 -11.37 12.41
CA ALA A 210 1.96 -12.57 11.73
C ALA A 210 3.23 -12.31 10.90
N VAL A 211 3.68 -11.06 10.77
CA VAL A 211 4.87 -10.70 9.98
C VAL A 211 6.10 -10.69 10.87
N HIS A 212 7.11 -11.50 10.48
CA HIS A 212 8.40 -11.59 11.17
C HIS A 212 9.58 -11.00 10.38
N ALA A 213 9.36 -10.58 9.14
CA ALA A 213 10.39 -9.89 8.35
C ALA A 213 10.82 -8.58 9.05
N PRO A 214 12.09 -8.14 8.90
CA PRO A 214 12.51 -6.87 9.49
C PRO A 214 11.77 -5.69 8.84
N ALA A 215 11.43 -4.66 9.63
CA ALA A 215 10.69 -3.51 9.13
C ALA A 215 11.21 -2.17 9.65
N ILE A 216 11.10 -1.13 8.80
CA ILE A 216 11.28 0.27 9.15
C ILE A 216 9.88 0.91 9.12
N PHE A 217 9.51 1.55 10.21
CA PHE A 217 8.30 2.37 10.30
C PHE A 217 8.68 3.84 10.24
N LEU A 218 8.05 4.58 9.33
CA LEU A 218 8.16 6.03 9.19
C LEU A 218 6.85 6.63 9.67
N LEU A 219 6.88 7.41 10.75
CA LEU A 219 5.68 7.86 11.45
C LEU A 219 5.65 9.40 11.49
N ALA A 220 4.69 10.01 10.79
CA ALA A 220 4.47 11.46 10.83
C ALA A 220 3.78 11.86 12.15
N GLU A 221 4.39 12.80 12.90
CA GLU A 221 3.90 13.18 14.23
C GLU A 221 2.64 14.05 14.18
N ARG A 222 2.41 14.79 13.09
CA ARG A 222 1.24 15.65 12.89
C ARG A 222 0.33 15.14 11.79
N ASP A 223 0.25 13.81 11.64
CA ASP A 223 -0.59 13.17 10.64
C ASP A 223 -2.07 13.38 10.96
N GLU A 224 -2.75 14.15 10.13
CA GLU A 224 -4.18 14.46 10.24
C GLU A 224 -5.08 13.44 9.53
N ILE A 225 -4.50 12.59 8.66
CA ILE A 225 -5.22 11.55 7.90
C ILE A 225 -5.19 10.23 8.66
N VAL A 226 -3.99 9.78 9.05
CA VAL A 226 -3.77 8.60 9.88
C VAL A 226 -3.18 9.04 11.20
N ALA A 227 -4.02 9.53 12.11
CA ALA A 227 -3.55 10.06 13.38
C ALA A 227 -2.56 9.11 14.08
N PRO A 228 -1.51 9.63 14.76
CA PRO A 228 -0.39 8.83 15.28
C PRO A 228 -0.80 7.62 16.11
N HIS A 229 -1.87 7.72 16.89
CA HIS A 229 -2.34 6.59 17.70
C HIS A 229 -2.80 5.39 16.84
N PHE A 230 -3.32 5.59 15.62
CA PHE A 230 -3.67 4.49 14.71
C PHE A 230 -2.42 3.88 14.06
N GLN A 231 -1.40 4.69 13.75
CA GLN A 231 -0.12 4.20 13.29
C GLN A 231 0.51 3.29 14.36
N HIS A 232 0.48 3.72 15.63
CA HIS A 232 1.00 2.96 16.76
C HIS A 232 0.27 1.63 17.00
N LEU A 233 -1.01 1.49 16.66
CA LEU A 233 -1.69 0.20 16.74
C LEU A 233 -1.02 -0.86 15.84
N VAL A 234 -0.59 -0.46 14.64
CA VAL A 234 0.10 -1.36 13.70
C VAL A 234 1.53 -1.64 14.19
N VAL A 235 2.26 -0.60 14.60
CA VAL A 235 3.63 -0.72 15.13
C VAL A 235 3.69 -1.64 16.34
N ASN A 236 2.78 -1.47 17.30
CA ASN A 236 2.75 -2.26 18.53
C ASN A 236 2.34 -3.71 18.27
N ALA A 237 1.53 -3.96 17.23
CA ALA A 237 1.12 -5.30 16.83
C ALA A 237 2.20 -6.06 16.06
N TYR A 238 3.18 -5.36 15.47
CA TYR A 238 4.19 -5.96 14.61
C TYR A 238 5.10 -6.94 15.36
N ALA A 239 5.16 -8.20 14.90
CA ALA A 239 5.87 -9.27 15.58
C ALA A 239 7.37 -9.32 15.26
N GLY A 240 7.77 -8.88 14.06
CA GLY A 240 9.16 -8.91 13.61
C GLY A 240 10.03 -7.82 14.25
N GLU A 241 11.34 -7.91 13.99
CA GLU A 241 12.28 -6.84 14.35
C GLU A 241 11.91 -5.55 13.62
N LYS A 242 11.93 -4.43 14.34
CA LYS A 242 11.51 -3.15 13.77
C LYS A 242 12.37 -1.99 14.23
N ARG A 243 12.56 -1.03 13.30
CA ARG A 243 13.10 0.30 13.57
C ARG A 243 12.02 1.34 13.35
N ILE A 244 11.93 2.33 14.22
CA ILE A 244 10.93 3.40 14.13
C ILE A 244 11.68 4.69 13.91
N ILE A 245 11.28 5.42 12.86
CA ILE A 245 11.79 6.74 12.50
C ILE A 245 10.63 7.72 12.63
N HIS A 246 10.77 8.68 13.54
CA HIS A 246 9.78 9.72 13.74
C HIS A 246 10.03 10.88 12.78
N LEU A 247 9.04 11.19 11.94
CA LEU A 247 9.04 12.36 11.07
C LEU A 247 8.54 13.56 11.88
N ARG A 248 9.48 14.22 12.56
CA ARG A 248 9.16 15.29 13.52
C ARG A 248 8.47 16.46 12.86
N GLY A 249 7.30 16.82 13.39
CA GLY A 249 6.49 17.92 12.90
C GLY A 249 5.86 17.70 11.52
N ALA A 250 6.08 16.54 10.88
CA ALA A 250 5.57 16.24 9.55
C ALA A 250 4.08 15.90 9.57
N HIS A 251 3.39 16.33 8.52
CA HIS A 251 2.03 15.94 8.14
C HIS A 251 2.03 14.66 7.29
N HIS A 252 0.83 14.17 6.96
CA HIS A 252 0.67 12.87 6.26
C HIS A 252 1.45 12.75 4.95
N ASN A 253 1.46 13.81 4.15
CA ASN A 253 2.04 13.82 2.81
C ASN A 253 3.38 14.57 2.72
N ASP A 254 3.94 14.98 3.86
CA ASP A 254 5.22 15.67 3.86
C ASP A 254 6.35 14.73 3.41
N PRO A 255 7.34 15.25 2.67
CA PRO A 255 8.46 14.46 2.20
C PRO A 255 9.35 14.01 3.37
N ILE A 256 10.06 12.89 3.15
CA ILE A 256 11.06 12.40 4.11
C ILE A 256 12.35 13.15 3.86
N GLU A 257 12.74 14.03 4.78
CA GLU A 257 13.89 14.94 4.62
C GLU A 257 14.80 14.97 5.86
N GLY A 258 15.94 15.64 5.74
CA GLY A 258 16.84 15.95 6.85
C GLY A 258 17.33 14.72 7.60
N ALA A 259 17.23 14.74 8.93
CA ALA A 259 17.69 13.68 9.81
C ALA A 259 16.93 12.36 9.56
N ALA A 260 15.61 12.43 9.33
CA ALA A 260 14.78 11.25 9.07
C ALA A 260 15.21 10.52 7.77
N LEU A 261 15.59 11.26 6.73
CA LEU A 261 16.13 10.66 5.51
C LEU A 261 17.47 9.97 5.77
N THR A 262 18.34 10.56 6.60
CA THR A 262 19.61 9.94 6.99
C THR A 262 19.39 8.66 7.80
N GLU A 263 18.45 8.68 8.73
CA GLU A 263 18.06 7.49 9.51
C GLU A 263 17.46 6.40 8.60
N LEU A 264 16.65 6.80 7.61
CA LEU A 264 16.11 5.87 6.62
C LEU A 264 17.22 5.18 5.84
N TYR A 265 18.23 5.90 5.37
CA TYR A 265 19.38 5.29 4.68
C TYR A 265 20.12 4.28 5.56
N GLY A 266 20.37 4.61 6.84
CA GLY A 266 20.93 3.66 7.80
C GLY A 266 20.04 2.43 8.04
N GLY A 267 18.71 2.64 8.02
CA GLY A 267 17.73 1.56 8.08
C GLY A 267 17.75 0.67 6.84
N LEU A 268 17.89 1.27 5.65
CA LEU A 268 18.00 0.52 4.39
C LEU A 268 19.29 -0.29 4.33
N ASP A 269 20.38 0.18 4.94
CA ASP A 269 21.63 -0.61 5.08
C ASP A 269 21.43 -1.82 6.00
N TRP A 270 20.56 -1.71 6.97
CA TRP A 270 20.18 -2.83 7.83
C TRP A 270 19.25 -3.83 7.11
N LEU A 271 18.24 -3.37 6.34
CA LEU A 271 17.35 -4.27 5.57
C LEU A 271 18.07 -4.99 4.42
N LEU A 272 18.97 -4.28 3.75
CA LEU A 272 19.75 -4.76 2.59
C LEU A 272 21.23 -4.54 2.89
N PRO A 273 21.88 -5.39 3.69
CA PRO A 273 23.32 -5.29 3.92
C PRO A 273 24.06 -5.23 2.59
N ARG A 274 24.97 -4.27 2.45
CA ARG A 274 25.82 -4.21 1.27
C ARG A 274 26.69 -5.47 1.27
N SER A 275 26.66 -6.23 0.19
CA SER A 275 27.60 -7.32 0.01
C SER A 275 29.01 -6.73 0.20
N ALA A 276 29.74 -7.18 1.22
CA ALA A 276 31.17 -6.89 1.29
C ALA A 276 31.76 -7.29 -0.06
N ASN A 277 32.42 -6.38 -0.75
CA ASN A 277 32.98 -6.58 -2.09
C ASN A 277 33.59 -7.99 -2.21
N ARG A 278 32.95 -8.83 -3.02
CA ARG A 278 33.63 -10.00 -3.59
C ARG A 278 34.23 -9.63 -4.93
#